data_ad9e6b7b46980bebf3a62634102f9985
#
_entry.id   ad9e6b7b46980bebf3a62634102f9985
#
_cell.length_a   1.000
_cell.length_b   1.000
_cell.length_c   1.000
_cell.angle_alpha   90.00
_cell.angle_beta   90.00
_cell.angle_gamma   90.00
#
_symmetry.space_group_name_H-M   'P 1'
#
loop_
_entity.id
_entity.type
_entity.pdbx_description
1 polymer ?
#
loop_
_entity_poly.entity_id
_entity_poly.type
_entity_poly.pdbx_seq_one_letter_code
_entity_poly.pdbx_strand_id
1 'polypeptide(L)'
;MMEIQIEQLEPSQDNGQALYDFLVLNFYPEVSLTGETELPLDIRGVSDEINHHLFKGKVFVAKENDTIVGSIGVCPDKLFWTSEMVMTDCFFFVHKNYRGGLIATELLREAEDYANEQEIPLMIQIGNANSGERAHAFFKKHGYDFIGGCYI
;
A
#
# COMPACT_ATOMS: atom_id res chain seq x y z
N MET A 1 8.38 10.80 23.11
CA MET A 1 8.01 9.47 22.62
C MET A 1 6.97 9.61 21.53
N MET A 2 7.22 9.05 20.37
CA MET A 2 6.25 9.07 19.26
C MET A 2 5.16 8.03 19.50
N GLU A 3 3.93 8.46 19.43
CA GLU A 3 2.79 7.56 19.50
C GLU A 3 2.21 7.39 18.09
N ILE A 4 2.28 6.16 17.57
CA ILE A 4 1.76 5.82 16.27
C ILE A 4 0.44 5.09 16.47
N GLN A 5 -0.60 5.53 15.75
CA GLN A 5 -1.89 4.87 15.74
C GLN A 5 -2.15 4.26 14.37
N ILE A 6 -2.58 3.01 14.36
CA ILE A 6 -2.98 2.32 13.15
C ILE A 6 -4.50 2.31 13.12
N GLU A 7 -5.09 2.80 12.04
CA GLU A 7 -6.55 2.89 11.92
C GLU A 7 -7.01 2.68 10.48
N GLN A 8 -8.26 2.27 10.34
CA GLN A 8 -8.91 2.28 9.04
C GLN A 8 -9.26 3.73 8.68
N LEU A 9 -8.91 4.13 7.46
CA LEU A 9 -9.27 5.43 6.93
C LEU A 9 -10.67 5.36 6.33
N GLU A 10 -11.63 6.05 6.96
CA GLU A 10 -13.01 6.02 6.49
C GLU A 10 -13.17 6.80 5.18
N PRO A 11 -14.05 6.36 4.27
CA PRO A 11 -14.30 7.07 3.03
C PRO A 11 -14.85 8.48 3.28
N SER A 12 -14.10 9.49 2.85
CA SER A 12 -14.54 10.88 2.86
C SER A 12 -13.65 11.69 1.93
N GLN A 13 -14.11 12.87 1.54
CA GLN A 13 -13.32 13.77 0.71
C GLN A 13 -12.05 14.23 1.44
N ASP A 14 -12.17 14.58 2.72
CA ASP A 14 -11.05 15.05 3.52
C ASP A 14 -10.00 13.94 3.72
N ASN A 15 -10.43 12.72 3.99
CA ASN A 15 -9.52 11.59 4.13
C ASN A 15 -8.86 11.21 2.81
N GLY A 16 -9.61 11.27 1.71
CA GLY A 16 -9.04 11.07 0.38
C GLY A 16 -7.98 12.10 0.05
N GLN A 17 -8.21 13.37 0.38
CA GLN A 17 -7.25 14.43 0.15
C GLN A 17 -6.00 14.26 1.02
N ALA A 18 -6.16 13.89 2.28
CA ALA A 18 -5.03 13.64 3.19
C ALA A 18 -4.15 12.50 2.68
N LEU A 19 -4.75 11.42 2.21
CA LEU A 19 -4.01 10.31 1.63
C LEU A 19 -3.32 10.69 0.32
N TYR A 20 -4.02 11.44 -0.54
CA TYR A 20 -3.45 11.97 -1.78
C TYR A 20 -2.19 12.81 -1.48
N ASP A 21 -2.28 13.75 -0.55
CA ASP A 21 -1.16 14.61 -0.18
C ASP A 21 0.02 13.79 0.32
N PHE A 22 -0.23 12.79 1.17
CA PHE A 22 0.80 11.91 1.67
C PHE A 22 1.50 11.15 0.54
N LEU A 23 0.75 10.58 -0.38
CA LEU A 23 1.31 9.77 -1.47
C LEU A 23 2.08 10.61 -2.48
N VAL A 24 1.54 11.77 -2.85
CA VAL A 24 2.20 12.65 -3.83
C VAL A 24 3.50 13.22 -3.28
N LEU A 25 3.53 13.59 -1.99
CA LEU A 25 4.72 14.18 -1.38
C LEU A 25 5.80 13.14 -1.02
N ASN A 26 5.39 11.93 -0.64
CA ASN A 26 6.32 10.96 -0.05
C ASN A 26 6.50 9.69 -0.87
N PHE A 27 5.39 9.13 -1.36
CA PHE A 27 5.41 7.86 -2.09
C PHE A 27 5.94 8.05 -3.52
N TYR A 28 5.36 8.96 -4.29
CA TYR A 28 5.70 9.15 -5.69
C TYR A 28 7.20 9.40 -5.93
N PRO A 29 7.87 10.30 -5.17
CA PRO A 29 9.30 10.54 -5.39
C PRO A 29 10.19 9.32 -5.19
N GLU A 30 9.75 8.34 -4.38
CA GLU A 30 10.52 7.13 -4.13
C GLU A 30 10.22 5.99 -5.10
N VAL A 31 9.00 5.95 -5.67
CA VAL A 31 8.60 4.87 -6.57
C VAL A 31 8.73 5.24 -8.04
N SER A 32 8.99 6.50 -8.35
CA SER A 32 9.27 6.89 -9.73
C SER A 32 10.49 6.10 -10.22
N LEU A 33 10.36 5.50 -11.39
CA LEU A 33 11.40 4.65 -11.94
C LEU A 33 12.66 5.45 -12.22
N THR A 34 13.80 4.88 -11.88
CA THR A 34 15.12 5.50 -12.12
C THR A 34 15.71 5.00 -13.43
N GLY A 35 16.72 5.72 -13.94
CA GLY A 35 17.39 5.40 -15.19
C GLY A 35 16.76 6.11 -16.37
N GLU A 36 16.66 5.42 -17.50
CA GLU A 36 16.17 6.03 -18.75
C GLU A 36 14.65 6.05 -18.86
N THR A 37 13.95 5.34 -17.96
CA THR A 37 12.50 5.25 -18.01
C THR A 37 11.90 6.04 -16.85
N GLU A 38 11.15 7.08 -17.18
CA GLU A 38 10.36 7.84 -16.21
C GLU A 38 8.88 7.75 -16.63
N LEU A 39 8.04 7.44 -15.64
CA LEU A 39 6.59 7.46 -15.86
C LEU A 39 6.03 8.69 -15.17
N PRO A 40 5.36 9.58 -15.93
CA PRO A 40 4.84 10.81 -15.35
C PRO A 40 3.71 10.54 -14.36
N LEU A 41 3.59 11.40 -13.35
CA LEU A 41 2.49 11.34 -12.39
C LEU A 41 1.17 11.69 -13.07
N ASP A 42 0.20 10.80 -12.94
CA ASP A 42 -1.18 11.05 -13.37
C ASP A 42 -2.00 11.39 -12.12
N ILE A 43 -2.22 12.69 -11.90
CA ILE A 43 -2.95 13.20 -10.73
C ILE A 43 -4.34 12.59 -10.64
N ARG A 44 -5.03 12.51 -11.76
CA ARG A 44 -6.39 11.96 -11.80
C ARG A 44 -6.39 10.46 -11.52
N GLY A 45 -5.43 9.74 -12.08
CA GLY A 45 -5.27 8.31 -11.82
C GLY A 45 -5.01 8.01 -10.36
N VAL A 46 -4.17 8.80 -9.70
CA VAL A 46 -3.92 8.65 -8.26
C VAL A 46 -5.20 8.87 -7.46
N SER A 47 -5.94 9.92 -7.77
CA SER A 47 -7.21 10.23 -7.09
C SER A 47 -8.24 9.13 -7.30
N ASP A 48 -8.35 8.60 -8.51
CA ASP A 48 -9.28 7.53 -8.84
C ASP A 48 -8.94 6.24 -8.07
N GLU A 49 -7.67 5.89 -7.98
CA GLU A 49 -7.22 4.71 -7.23
C GLU A 49 -7.47 4.85 -5.71
N ILE A 50 -7.21 6.03 -5.17
CA ILE A 50 -7.51 6.30 -3.76
C ILE A 50 -9.01 6.11 -3.49
N ASN A 51 -9.85 6.71 -4.32
CA ASN A 51 -11.29 6.60 -4.17
C ASN A 51 -11.78 5.17 -4.35
N HIS A 52 -11.22 4.45 -5.32
CA HIS A 52 -11.55 3.05 -5.55
C HIS A 52 -11.31 2.21 -4.28
N HIS A 53 -10.14 2.38 -3.66
CA HIS A 53 -9.82 1.63 -2.45
C HIS A 53 -10.65 2.06 -1.24
N LEU A 54 -10.91 3.35 -1.09
CA LEU A 54 -11.75 3.85 0.01
C LEU A 54 -13.18 3.32 -0.05
N PHE A 55 -13.76 3.24 -1.26
CA PHE A 55 -15.18 2.90 -1.41
C PHE A 55 -15.42 1.44 -1.76
N LYS A 56 -14.49 0.75 -2.43
CA LYS A 56 -14.65 -0.64 -2.85
C LYS A 56 -13.80 -1.63 -2.07
N GLY A 57 -12.80 -1.15 -1.38
CA GLY A 57 -11.93 -1.94 -0.51
C GLY A 57 -11.84 -1.32 0.85
N LYS A 58 -10.62 -1.36 1.42
CA LYS A 58 -10.28 -0.66 2.66
C LYS A 58 -8.92 -0.02 2.55
N VAL A 59 -8.74 1.08 3.27
CA VAL A 59 -7.45 1.72 3.43
C VAL A 59 -7.13 1.77 4.91
N PHE A 60 -5.92 1.33 5.27
CA PHE A 60 -5.41 1.44 6.63
C PHE A 60 -4.24 2.41 6.62
N VAL A 61 -4.14 3.23 7.65
CA VAL A 61 -3.07 4.22 7.77
C VAL A 61 -2.43 4.16 9.14
N ALA A 62 -1.16 4.54 9.17
CA ALA A 62 -0.45 4.84 10.40
C ALA A 62 -0.39 6.35 10.54
N LYS A 63 -0.72 6.87 11.71
CA LYS A 63 -0.71 8.31 11.99
C LYS A 63 0.12 8.62 13.21
N GLU A 64 0.86 9.72 13.12
CA GLU A 64 1.47 10.37 14.26
C GLU A 64 0.84 11.76 14.38
N ASN A 65 0.14 12.02 15.49
CA ASN A 65 -0.54 13.31 15.73
C ASN A 65 -1.41 13.74 14.55
N ASP A 66 -2.28 12.86 14.05
CA ASP A 66 -3.17 13.08 12.91
C ASP A 66 -2.49 13.21 11.54
N THR A 67 -1.17 13.07 11.48
CA THR A 67 -0.42 13.08 10.23
C THR A 67 -0.19 11.65 9.75
N ILE A 68 -0.56 11.36 8.51
CA ILE A 68 -0.33 10.04 7.90
C ILE A 68 1.16 9.85 7.67
N VAL A 69 1.71 8.75 8.19
CA VAL A 69 3.11 8.36 8.02
C VAL A 69 3.28 7.00 7.37
N GLY A 70 2.20 6.29 7.13
CA GLY A 70 2.20 5.02 6.42
C GLY A 70 0.82 4.66 5.94
N SER A 71 0.73 3.81 4.91
CA SER A 71 -0.55 3.41 4.33
C SER A 71 -0.48 2.03 3.70
N ILE A 72 -1.62 1.39 3.58
CA ILE A 72 -1.87 0.25 2.69
C ILE A 72 -3.34 0.32 2.24
N GLY A 73 -3.55 0.21 0.94
CA GLY A 73 -4.89 0.04 0.39
C GLY A 73 -5.06 -1.39 -0.08
N VAL A 74 -6.21 -1.98 0.14
CA VAL A 74 -6.52 -3.32 -0.32
C VAL A 74 -7.92 -3.37 -0.92
N CYS A 75 -8.08 -4.16 -1.97
CA CYS A 75 -9.35 -4.28 -2.67
C CYS A 75 -9.47 -5.67 -3.28
N PRO A 76 -10.65 -6.31 -3.22
CA PRO A 76 -10.88 -7.56 -3.95
C PRO A 76 -10.77 -7.33 -5.46
N ASP A 77 -10.08 -8.24 -6.13
CA ASP A 77 -9.86 -8.16 -7.58
C ASP A 77 -9.75 -9.54 -8.19
N LYS A 78 -9.78 -9.61 -9.51
CA LYS A 78 -9.61 -10.85 -10.25
C LYS A 78 -8.37 -10.78 -11.11
N LEU A 79 -7.60 -11.86 -11.12
CA LEU A 79 -6.57 -12.05 -12.14
C LEU A 79 -7.25 -12.43 -13.46
N PHE A 80 -6.68 -12.01 -14.60
CA PHE A 80 -7.34 -12.18 -15.89
C PHE A 80 -7.62 -13.65 -16.27
N TRP A 81 -6.88 -14.58 -15.68
CA TRP A 81 -6.93 -16.00 -16.03
C TRP A 81 -7.73 -16.85 -15.06
N THR A 82 -8.33 -16.27 -14.03
CA THR A 82 -9.11 -17.02 -13.04
C THR A 82 -10.37 -16.26 -12.66
N SER A 83 -11.40 -17.01 -12.26
CA SER A 83 -12.62 -16.44 -11.71
C SER A 83 -12.55 -16.23 -10.20
N GLU A 84 -11.49 -16.75 -9.56
CA GLU A 84 -11.31 -16.59 -8.11
C GLU A 84 -10.88 -15.17 -7.77
N MET A 85 -11.41 -14.68 -6.64
CA MET A 85 -11.03 -13.36 -6.14
C MET A 85 -9.76 -13.44 -5.31
N VAL A 86 -8.94 -12.41 -5.44
CA VAL A 86 -7.79 -12.19 -4.57
C VAL A 86 -7.88 -10.78 -3.99
N MET A 87 -7.35 -10.59 -2.78
CA MET A 87 -7.20 -9.26 -2.21
C MET A 87 -5.87 -8.71 -2.70
N THR A 88 -5.92 -7.61 -3.47
CA THR A 88 -4.70 -6.98 -3.99
C THR A 88 -4.41 -5.70 -3.23
N ASP A 89 -3.14 -5.35 -3.12
CA ASP A 89 -2.71 -4.12 -2.45
C ASP A 89 -2.47 -2.98 -3.42
N CYS A 90 -2.51 -1.80 -2.88
CA CYS A 90 -2.06 -0.58 -3.54
C CYS A 90 -1.43 0.32 -2.48
N PHE A 91 -0.49 1.18 -2.91
CA PHE A 91 0.21 2.16 -2.05
C PHE A 91 0.57 1.65 -0.64
N PHE A 92 1.13 0.44 -0.56
CA PHE A 92 1.73 -0.05 0.68
C PHE A 92 3.06 0.66 0.88
N PHE A 93 3.07 1.65 1.77
CA PHE A 93 4.20 2.56 1.89
C PHE A 93 4.31 3.11 3.31
N VAL A 94 5.55 3.19 3.81
CA VAL A 94 5.86 3.83 5.09
C VAL A 94 6.87 4.93 4.83
N HIS A 95 6.60 6.11 5.36
CA HIS A 95 7.49 7.26 5.24
C HIS A 95 8.89 6.89 5.75
N LYS A 96 9.92 7.30 5.00
CA LYS A 96 11.31 6.90 5.24
C LYS A 96 11.81 7.11 6.67
N ASN A 97 11.33 8.16 7.34
CA ASN A 97 11.75 8.48 8.72
C ASN A 97 11.09 7.57 9.77
N TYR A 98 10.16 6.72 9.35
CA TYR A 98 9.39 5.83 10.23
C TYR A 98 9.64 4.35 9.93
N ARG A 99 10.60 4.05 9.07
CA ARG A 99 10.95 2.67 8.69
C ARG A 99 11.87 2.03 9.74
N GLY A 100 11.90 0.70 9.72
CA GLY A 100 12.72 -0.08 10.64
C GLY A 100 12.03 -0.44 11.95
N GLY A 101 10.77 0.01 12.13
CA GLY A 101 9.95 -0.35 13.28
C GLY A 101 8.83 -1.33 12.87
N LEU A 102 7.71 -1.26 13.57
CA LEU A 102 6.60 -2.20 13.41
C LEU A 102 5.47 -1.69 12.52
N ILE A 103 5.57 -0.47 11.97
CA ILE A 103 4.45 0.14 11.23
C ILE A 103 4.06 -0.72 10.02
N ALA A 104 5.03 -1.13 9.21
CA ALA A 104 4.75 -1.96 8.04
C ALA A 104 4.12 -3.29 8.43
N THR A 105 4.61 -3.92 9.50
CA THR A 105 4.07 -5.18 10.03
C THR A 105 2.62 -5.00 10.48
N GLU A 106 2.33 -3.92 11.20
CA GLU A 106 0.99 -3.65 11.70
C GLU A 106 0.01 -3.33 10.56
N LEU A 107 0.45 -2.56 9.56
CA LEU A 107 -0.38 -2.30 8.37
C LEU A 107 -0.66 -3.59 7.59
N LEU A 108 0.36 -4.43 7.41
CA LEU A 108 0.19 -5.71 6.74
C LEU A 108 -0.80 -6.61 7.50
N ARG A 109 -0.72 -6.62 8.82
CA ARG A 109 -1.64 -7.40 9.67
C ARG A 109 -3.09 -6.96 9.48
N GLU A 110 -3.34 -5.66 9.41
CA GLU A 110 -4.69 -5.15 9.14
C GLU A 110 -5.21 -5.62 7.79
N ALA A 111 -4.35 -5.62 6.77
CA ALA A 111 -4.70 -6.12 5.44
C ALA A 111 -4.98 -7.63 5.48
N GLU A 112 -4.15 -8.40 6.19
CA GLU A 112 -4.34 -9.84 6.35
C GLU A 112 -5.66 -10.17 7.07
N ASP A 113 -5.96 -9.44 8.13
CA ASP A 113 -7.20 -9.63 8.88
C ASP A 113 -8.42 -9.37 8.00
N TYR A 114 -8.37 -8.30 7.20
CA TYR A 114 -9.46 -8.00 6.28
C TYR A 114 -9.61 -9.09 5.20
N ALA A 115 -8.52 -9.54 4.61
CA ALA A 115 -8.55 -10.61 3.61
C ALA A 115 -9.13 -11.91 4.20
N ASN A 116 -8.72 -12.26 5.43
CA ASN A 116 -9.24 -13.42 6.14
C ASN A 116 -10.73 -13.29 6.43
N GLU A 117 -11.17 -12.11 6.84
CA GLU A 117 -12.57 -11.80 7.07
C GLU A 117 -13.44 -12.01 5.82
N GLN A 118 -12.88 -11.66 4.66
CA GLN A 118 -13.52 -11.84 3.36
C GLN A 118 -13.31 -13.25 2.78
N GLU A 119 -12.51 -14.08 3.44
CA GLU A 119 -12.20 -15.44 2.99
C GLU A 119 -11.54 -15.50 1.61
N ILE A 120 -10.70 -14.51 1.29
CA ILE A 120 -9.93 -14.47 0.04
C ILE A 120 -8.45 -14.31 0.33
N PRO A 121 -7.56 -14.88 -0.53
CA PRO A 121 -6.13 -14.76 -0.30
C PRO A 121 -5.63 -13.34 -0.55
N LEU A 122 -4.61 -12.94 0.18
CA LEU A 122 -3.93 -11.66 0.01
C LEU A 122 -2.73 -11.81 -0.91
N MET A 123 -2.69 -10.99 -1.96
CA MET A 123 -1.58 -10.93 -2.90
C MET A 123 -0.97 -9.54 -2.86
N ILE A 124 0.31 -9.45 -2.48
CA ILE A 124 1.03 -8.18 -2.38
C ILE A 124 1.98 -8.04 -3.55
N GLN A 125 1.96 -6.87 -4.19
CA GLN A 125 2.85 -6.55 -5.28
C GLN A 125 4.00 -5.67 -4.82
N ILE A 126 5.22 -6.01 -5.21
CA ILE A 126 6.40 -5.19 -4.96
C ILE A 126 6.70 -4.42 -6.24
N GLY A 127 6.32 -3.16 -6.25
CA GLY A 127 6.52 -2.30 -7.42
C GLY A 127 7.65 -1.28 -7.29
N ASN A 128 8.35 -1.26 -6.16
CA ASN A 128 9.39 -0.28 -5.91
C ASN A 128 10.78 -0.86 -6.13
N ALA A 129 11.46 -0.42 -7.20
CA ALA A 129 12.80 -0.88 -7.55
C ALA A 129 13.87 -0.51 -6.51
N ASN A 130 13.69 0.60 -5.80
CA ASN A 130 14.71 1.10 -4.86
C ASN A 130 14.78 0.32 -3.55
N SER A 131 13.76 -0.46 -3.21
CA SER A 131 13.73 -1.23 -1.97
C SER A 131 13.38 -2.70 -2.19
N GLY A 132 13.63 -3.21 -3.40
CA GLY A 132 13.26 -4.57 -3.77
C GLY A 132 13.81 -5.63 -2.83
N GLU A 133 15.11 -5.60 -2.51
CA GLU A 133 15.72 -6.58 -1.61
C GLU A 133 15.13 -6.54 -0.19
N ARG A 134 14.93 -5.33 0.33
CA ARG A 134 14.35 -5.14 1.66
C ARG A 134 12.89 -5.59 1.70
N ALA A 135 12.14 -5.28 0.66
CA ALA A 135 10.75 -5.71 0.54
C ALA A 135 10.66 -7.24 0.45
N HIS A 136 11.49 -7.87 -0.36
CA HIS A 136 11.54 -9.34 -0.44
C HIS A 136 11.85 -9.97 0.92
N ALA A 137 12.85 -9.45 1.63
CA ALA A 137 13.22 -9.94 2.96
C ALA A 137 12.06 -9.78 3.96
N PHE A 138 11.37 -8.65 3.90
CA PHE A 138 10.21 -8.37 4.75
C PHE A 138 9.09 -9.39 4.52
N PHE A 139 8.70 -9.61 3.27
CA PHE A 139 7.61 -10.53 2.96
C PHE A 139 7.99 -11.98 3.24
N LYS A 140 9.22 -12.38 2.96
CA LYS A 140 9.70 -13.71 3.28
C LYS A 140 9.66 -13.97 4.80
N LYS A 141 10.07 -12.99 5.60
CA LYS A 141 10.00 -13.07 7.06
C LYS A 141 8.57 -13.24 7.55
N HIS A 142 7.59 -12.68 6.85
CA HIS A 142 6.17 -12.77 7.20
C HIS A 142 5.46 -13.97 6.56
N GLY A 143 6.20 -14.90 5.96
CA GLY A 143 5.65 -16.15 5.44
C GLY A 143 5.09 -16.09 4.03
N TYR A 144 5.42 -15.07 3.27
CA TYR A 144 4.96 -14.93 1.89
C TYR A 144 5.93 -15.61 0.92
N ASP A 145 5.37 -16.22 -0.12
CA ASP A 145 6.13 -16.80 -1.22
C ASP A 145 6.13 -15.84 -2.42
N PHE A 146 7.32 -15.65 -3.00
CA PHE A 146 7.43 -14.84 -4.21
C PHE A 146 6.99 -15.65 -5.42
N ILE A 147 5.97 -15.16 -6.13
CA ILE A 147 5.36 -15.88 -7.26
C ILE A 147 5.61 -15.22 -8.62
N GLY A 148 6.26 -14.06 -8.66
CA GLY A 148 6.55 -13.38 -9.93
C GLY A 148 7.09 -11.98 -9.72
N GLY A 149 7.45 -11.33 -10.82
CA GLY A 149 7.97 -9.97 -10.79
C GLY A 149 7.73 -9.25 -12.11
N CYS A 150 8.18 -7.99 -12.16
CA CYS A 150 8.07 -7.15 -13.34
C CYS A 150 9.46 -6.68 -13.81
N TYR A 151 9.59 -6.53 -15.12
CA TYR A 151 10.78 -5.93 -15.73
C TYR A 151 10.37 -4.70 -16.52
N ILE A 152 11.26 -3.76 -16.63
CA ILE A 152 11.07 -2.58 -17.45
C ILE A 152 12.36 -2.24 -18.21
#